data_e3e8ae073644427889b44e5b3bf53cc5
#
_entry.id   e3e8ae073644427889b44e5b3bf53cc5
#
_cell.length_a   1.000
_cell.length_b   1.000
_cell.length_c   1.000
_cell.angle_alpha   90.00
_cell.angle_beta   90.00
_cell.angle_gamma   90.00
#
_symmetry.space_group_name_H-M   'P 1'
#
loop_
_entity.id
_entity.type
_entity.pdbx_description
1 polymer ?
#
loop_
_entity_poly.entity_id
_entity_poly.type
_entity_poly.pdbx_seq_one_letter_code
_entity_poly.pdbx_strand_id
1 'polypeptide(L)'
;MSTHTLSPAAELSTLKTVSIVLAFTAAVGMVLGTAGFSAIDADRGIEVSVVDDESAYLGVETVDPVVENESSTVAVYENGFDAELDEFSVQVIPTDPSVDATVTDAPESLDAGESAPVDVVVESEDADLDSVGLQLEVTASGDGVSVETSRTDEFDLVTGSHIDVVFRGAGGGNAEIHGPSGVFPLDVEVDTTDGDTVELEITESGQMIRGGDVTGQIETVRIPTFGIERTNP
;
A
#
# COMPACT_ATOMS: atom_id res chain seq x y z
N MET A 1 -19.80 29.00 -88.76
CA MET A 1 -20.29 28.83 -87.34
C MET A 1 -20.03 27.39 -86.96
N SER A 2 -18.95 27.16 -86.18
CA SER A 2 -18.60 25.79 -85.69
C SER A 2 -19.01 25.71 -84.21
N THR A 3 -20.02 24.93 -83.96
CA THR A 3 -20.45 24.62 -82.62
C THR A 3 -19.59 23.48 -82.03
N HIS A 4 -18.72 23.76 -81.09
CA HIS A 4 -18.02 22.75 -80.31
C HIS A 4 -19.00 22.17 -79.30
N THR A 5 -19.46 20.97 -79.55
CA THR A 5 -20.15 20.15 -78.57
C THR A 5 -19.13 19.53 -77.67
N LEU A 6 -19.08 19.95 -76.41
CA LEU A 6 -18.29 19.32 -75.37
C LEU A 6 -18.83 17.93 -75.05
N SER A 7 -17.94 16.93 -75.08
CA SER A 7 -18.28 15.52 -74.91
C SER A 7 -18.71 15.26 -73.44
N PRO A 8 -19.88 14.63 -73.17
CA PRO A 8 -20.42 14.43 -71.82
C PRO A 8 -19.52 13.52 -70.92
N ALA A 9 -18.58 12.80 -71.52
CA ALA A 9 -17.64 11.95 -70.81
C ALA A 9 -16.57 12.73 -70.05
N ALA A 10 -16.25 13.96 -70.42
CA ALA A 10 -15.24 14.80 -69.73
C ALA A 10 -15.81 15.45 -68.47
N GLU A 11 -17.09 15.80 -68.47
CA GLU A 11 -17.74 16.37 -67.28
C GLU A 11 -17.95 15.35 -66.16
N LEU A 12 -18.27 14.10 -66.49
CA LEU A 12 -18.42 13.01 -65.50
C LEU A 12 -17.09 12.64 -64.81
N SER A 13 -15.98 12.77 -65.52
CA SER A 13 -14.63 12.52 -65.01
C SER A 13 -14.22 13.60 -64.01
N THR A 14 -14.47 14.87 -64.33
CA THR A 14 -14.17 16.01 -63.37
C THR A 14 -15.02 15.98 -62.11
N LEU A 15 -16.32 15.68 -62.20
CA LEU A 15 -17.21 15.54 -61.07
C LEU A 15 -16.79 14.41 -60.13
N LYS A 16 -16.39 13.25 -60.70
CA LYS A 16 -15.87 12.13 -59.90
C LYS A 16 -14.58 12.49 -59.18
N THR A 17 -13.67 13.18 -59.83
CA THR A 17 -12.39 13.62 -59.23
C THR A 17 -12.63 14.64 -58.12
N VAL A 18 -13.52 15.61 -58.33
CA VAL A 18 -13.87 16.61 -57.30
C VAL A 18 -14.53 15.95 -56.10
N SER A 19 -15.45 14.99 -56.34
CA SER A 19 -16.09 14.25 -55.24
C SER A 19 -15.10 13.42 -54.41
N ILE A 20 -14.12 12.78 -55.04
CA ILE A 20 -13.09 12.00 -54.35
C ILE A 20 -12.18 12.92 -53.53
N VAL A 21 -11.78 14.07 -54.06
CA VAL A 21 -10.97 15.04 -53.35
C VAL A 21 -11.72 15.61 -52.14
N LEU A 22 -13.01 15.94 -52.31
CA LEU A 22 -13.85 16.46 -51.22
C LEU A 22 -14.06 15.40 -50.10
N ALA A 23 -14.28 14.14 -50.47
CA ALA A 23 -14.42 13.06 -49.52
C ALA A 23 -13.11 12.81 -48.75
N PHE A 24 -11.97 12.90 -49.44
CA PHE A 24 -10.66 12.74 -48.80
C PHE A 24 -10.35 13.89 -47.82
N THR A 25 -10.68 15.14 -48.20
CA THR A 25 -10.49 16.30 -47.36
C THR A 25 -11.39 16.25 -46.10
N ALA A 26 -12.63 15.77 -46.25
CA ALA A 26 -13.54 15.58 -45.12
C ALA A 26 -13.06 14.47 -44.19
N ALA A 27 -12.53 13.37 -44.70
CA ALA A 27 -11.99 12.28 -43.90
C ALA A 27 -10.73 12.70 -43.12
N VAL A 28 -9.82 13.45 -43.76
CA VAL A 28 -8.64 14.01 -43.09
C VAL A 28 -9.05 15.04 -42.02
N GLY A 29 -10.06 15.87 -42.29
CA GLY A 29 -10.59 16.84 -41.34
C GLY A 29 -11.22 16.18 -40.12
N MET A 30 -11.92 15.04 -40.28
CA MET A 30 -12.44 14.28 -39.13
C MET A 30 -11.33 13.65 -38.27
N VAL A 31 -10.30 13.11 -38.90
CA VAL A 31 -9.18 12.50 -38.14
C VAL A 31 -8.41 13.54 -37.35
N LEU A 32 -8.16 14.71 -37.94
CA LEU A 32 -7.49 15.81 -37.24
C LEU A 32 -8.40 16.52 -36.23
N GLY A 33 -9.71 16.56 -36.50
CA GLY A 33 -10.70 17.13 -35.59
C GLY A 33 -10.90 16.29 -34.33
N THR A 34 -10.97 14.95 -34.50
CA THR A 34 -11.11 14.04 -33.32
C THR A 34 -9.82 13.95 -32.48
N ALA A 35 -8.65 14.06 -33.15
CA ALA A 35 -7.38 14.12 -32.40
C ALA A 35 -7.23 15.46 -31.62
N GLY A 36 -7.78 16.58 -32.17
CA GLY A 36 -7.77 17.85 -31.47
C GLY A 36 -8.72 17.92 -30.27
N PHE A 37 -9.87 17.23 -30.32
CA PHE A 37 -10.79 17.18 -29.18
C PHE A 37 -10.33 16.23 -28.08
N SER A 38 -9.68 15.13 -28.44
CA SER A 38 -9.06 14.25 -27.43
C SER A 38 -7.82 14.87 -26.76
N ALA A 39 -7.10 15.77 -27.45
CA ALA A 39 -6.00 16.52 -26.85
C ALA A 39 -6.49 17.65 -25.92
N ILE A 40 -7.68 18.21 -26.17
CA ILE A 40 -8.24 19.27 -25.31
C ILE A 40 -8.89 18.67 -24.05
N ASP A 41 -9.44 17.46 -24.12
CA ASP A 41 -9.93 16.75 -22.94
C ASP A 41 -8.77 16.11 -22.13
N ALA A 42 -7.67 15.74 -22.79
CA ALA A 42 -6.47 15.26 -22.09
C ALA A 42 -5.67 16.38 -21.42
N ASP A 43 -5.80 17.64 -21.87
CA ASP A 43 -5.13 18.81 -21.28
C ASP A 43 -5.92 19.40 -20.09
N ARG A 44 -7.05 18.78 -19.71
CA ARG A 44 -7.77 19.02 -18.44
C ARG A 44 -7.49 17.94 -17.40
N GLY A 45 -6.72 16.94 -17.74
CA GLY A 45 -6.05 16.12 -16.75
C GLY A 45 -5.14 17.06 -15.97
N ILE A 46 -5.40 17.23 -14.68
CA ILE A 46 -4.46 17.81 -13.76
C ILE A 46 -3.17 17.04 -14.00
N GLU A 47 -2.17 17.68 -14.59
CA GLU A 47 -0.82 17.14 -14.63
C GLU A 47 -0.38 17.20 -13.17
N VAL A 48 -0.65 16.13 -12.42
CA VAL A 48 -0.12 15.93 -11.08
C VAL A 48 1.37 15.78 -11.30
N SER A 49 2.07 16.90 -11.24
CA SER A 49 3.50 16.91 -11.08
C SER A 49 3.75 16.14 -9.79
N VAL A 50 4.45 15.02 -9.86
CA VAL A 50 4.94 14.29 -8.70
C VAL A 50 5.93 15.23 -8.00
N VAL A 51 5.40 16.07 -7.15
CA VAL A 51 6.12 16.75 -6.09
C VAL A 51 6.31 15.70 -5.02
N ASP A 52 7.34 15.77 -4.21
CA ASP A 52 7.59 14.84 -3.11
C ASP A 52 6.27 14.37 -2.49
N ASP A 53 6.08 13.05 -2.33
CA ASP A 53 4.81 12.39 -1.99
C ASP A 53 4.07 13.04 -0.82
N GLU A 54 4.79 13.63 0.14
CA GLU A 54 4.26 14.39 1.29
C GLU A 54 3.62 15.73 0.91
N SER A 55 3.92 16.27 -0.28
CA SER A 55 3.41 17.58 -0.76
C SER A 55 2.38 17.43 -1.88
N ALA A 56 1.97 16.20 -2.21
CA ALA A 56 0.93 15.92 -3.18
C ALA A 56 -0.45 16.33 -2.64
N TYR A 57 -1.42 16.55 -3.53
CA TYR A 57 -2.81 16.81 -3.12
C TYR A 57 -3.42 15.62 -2.35
N LEU A 58 -2.99 14.39 -2.62
CA LEU A 58 -3.16 13.24 -1.74
C LEU A 58 -1.76 12.82 -1.33
N GLY A 59 -1.31 13.30 -0.18
CA GLY A 59 -0.03 12.97 0.43
C GLY A 59 -0.02 11.54 0.92
N VAL A 60 1.14 10.87 0.87
CA VAL A 60 1.33 9.55 1.43
C VAL A 60 2.71 9.42 2.06
N GLU A 61 2.74 8.99 3.30
CA GLU A 61 3.94 8.61 4.04
C GLU A 61 3.87 7.10 4.32
N THR A 62 4.92 6.35 3.96
CA THR A 62 5.03 4.92 4.26
C THR A 62 5.66 4.70 5.62
N VAL A 63 5.20 3.68 6.35
CA VAL A 63 5.64 3.37 7.72
C VAL A 63 6.24 1.97 7.76
N ASP A 64 7.45 1.86 8.28
CA ASP A 64 8.19 0.63 8.51
C ASP A 64 8.47 0.40 10.01
N PRO A 65 8.63 -0.84 10.45
CA PRO A 65 8.45 -2.12 9.74
C PRO A 65 7.01 -2.64 9.82
N VAL A 66 6.72 -3.67 9.01
CA VAL A 66 5.50 -4.48 9.10
C VAL A 66 5.79 -5.71 9.97
N VAL A 67 4.89 -6.03 10.89
CA VAL A 67 5.00 -7.20 11.78
C VAL A 67 4.09 -8.30 11.27
N GLU A 68 4.64 -9.50 11.05
CA GLU A 68 3.89 -10.67 10.60
C GLU A 68 2.78 -11.03 11.59
N ASN A 69 1.58 -11.34 11.08
CA ASN A 69 0.38 -11.70 11.84
C ASN A 69 -0.17 -10.61 12.78
N GLU A 70 0.37 -9.39 12.74
CA GLU A 70 -0.15 -8.25 13.49
C GLU A 70 -0.61 -7.12 12.58
N SER A 71 -1.56 -6.31 13.07
CA SER A 71 -1.99 -5.09 12.38
C SER A 71 -0.88 -4.06 12.45
N SER A 72 -0.34 -3.69 11.29
CA SER A 72 0.75 -2.72 11.15
C SER A 72 0.30 -1.58 10.25
N THR A 73 0.58 -0.33 10.62
CA THR A 73 0.37 0.82 9.75
C THR A 73 1.40 0.75 8.61
N VAL A 74 0.95 0.70 7.36
CA VAL A 74 1.83 0.71 6.17
C VAL A 74 1.90 2.05 5.49
N ALA A 75 0.86 2.87 5.64
CA ALA A 75 0.82 4.20 5.06
C ALA A 75 -0.04 5.14 5.91
N VAL A 76 0.30 6.42 5.87
CA VAL A 76 -0.54 7.52 6.37
C VAL A 76 -0.87 8.40 5.18
N TYR A 77 -2.15 8.56 4.87
CA TYR A 77 -2.64 9.43 3.79
C TYR A 77 -3.06 10.77 4.35
N GLU A 78 -2.69 11.85 3.65
CA GLU A 78 -3.08 13.23 3.97
C GLU A 78 -3.90 13.82 2.83
N ASN A 79 -5.07 14.38 3.15
CA ASN A 79 -5.89 15.10 2.19
C ASN A 79 -5.42 16.56 2.07
N GLY A 80 -4.60 16.86 1.07
CA GLY A 80 -4.13 18.20 0.75
C GLY A 80 -5.08 19.04 -0.13
N PHE A 81 -6.28 18.52 -0.44
CA PHE A 81 -7.32 19.32 -1.12
C PHE A 81 -8.00 20.26 -0.15
N ASP A 82 -8.54 21.39 -0.65
CA ASP A 82 -9.37 22.31 0.11
C ASP A 82 -10.83 21.80 0.30
N ALA A 83 -11.09 20.54 -0.03
CA ALA A 83 -12.39 19.87 0.00
C ALA A 83 -12.29 18.52 0.68
N GLU A 84 -13.38 18.05 1.27
CA GLU A 84 -13.51 16.68 1.82
C GLU A 84 -13.49 15.64 0.69
N LEU A 85 -12.83 14.52 0.97
CA LEU A 85 -12.94 13.29 0.19
C LEU A 85 -13.99 12.42 0.87
N ASP A 86 -15.22 12.45 0.37
CA ASP A 86 -16.40 11.76 0.94
C ASP A 86 -16.30 10.23 0.83
N GLU A 87 -15.53 9.75 -0.15
CA GLU A 87 -15.27 8.33 -0.39
C GLU A 87 -13.75 8.12 -0.46
N PHE A 88 -13.25 7.20 0.35
CA PHE A 88 -11.85 6.79 0.34
C PHE A 88 -11.78 5.27 0.45
N SER A 89 -11.01 4.64 -0.42
CA SER A 89 -10.86 3.19 -0.45
C SER A 89 -9.43 2.81 -0.78
N VAL A 90 -8.89 1.85 -0.03
CA VAL A 90 -7.54 1.31 -0.23
C VAL A 90 -7.63 -0.20 -0.45
N GLN A 91 -6.90 -0.68 -1.45
CA GLN A 91 -6.61 -2.09 -1.67
C GLN A 91 -5.12 -2.32 -1.53
N VAL A 92 -4.75 -3.42 -0.87
CA VAL A 92 -3.36 -3.84 -0.73
C VAL A 92 -3.17 -5.16 -1.48
N ILE A 93 -2.16 -5.20 -2.32
CA ILE A 93 -1.84 -6.37 -3.16
C ILE A 93 -0.38 -6.72 -2.94
N PRO A 94 -0.05 -7.87 -2.33
CA PRO A 94 1.33 -8.31 -2.19
C PRO A 94 1.94 -8.63 -3.56
N THR A 95 3.22 -8.31 -3.73
CA THR A 95 3.95 -8.61 -4.97
C THR A 95 4.47 -10.04 -5.03
N ASP A 96 4.58 -10.70 -3.86
CA ASP A 96 4.97 -12.11 -3.74
C ASP A 96 3.73 -12.99 -3.51
N PRO A 97 3.53 -14.06 -4.31
CA PRO A 97 2.38 -14.95 -4.17
C PRO A 97 2.39 -15.84 -2.92
N SER A 98 3.50 -15.90 -2.17
CA SER A 98 3.61 -16.60 -0.88
C SER A 98 3.17 -15.74 0.30
N VAL A 99 2.79 -14.49 0.04
CA VAL A 99 2.36 -13.53 1.04
C VAL A 99 0.89 -13.21 0.83
N ASP A 100 0.12 -13.20 1.89
CA ASP A 100 -1.23 -12.64 1.96
C ASP A 100 -1.19 -11.32 2.72
N ALA A 101 -1.93 -10.32 2.23
CA ALA A 101 -2.06 -9.02 2.89
C ALA A 101 -3.53 -8.59 2.91
N THR A 102 -4.00 -8.18 4.07
CA THR A 102 -5.39 -7.77 4.28
C THR A 102 -5.43 -6.42 4.99
N VAL A 103 -6.18 -5.46 4.44
CA VAL A 103 -6.46 -4.18 5.11
C VAL A 103 -7.36 -4.45 6.32
N THR A 104 -6.92 -4.04 7.50
CA THR A 104 -7.66 -4.21 8.77
C THR A 104 -8.31 -2.92 9.23
N ASP A 105 -7.71 -1.77 8.91
CA ASP A 105 -8.29 -0.45 9.13
C ASP A 105 -7.87 0.52 8.03
N ALA A 106 -8.80 1.34 7.57
CA ALA A 106 -8.57 2.41 6.62
C ALA A 106 -9.68 3.46 6.77
N PRO A 107 -9.41 4.74 6.50
CA PRO A 107 -10.46 5.76 6.52
C PRO A 107 -11.49 5.51 5.41
N GLU A 108 -12.75 5.80 5.67
CA GLU A 108 -13.83 5.80 4.67
C GLU A 108 -13.95 7.17 3.98
N SER A 109 -13.48 8.23 4.63
CA SER A 109 -13.45 9.61 4.16
C SER A 109 -12.27 10.34 4.79
N LEU A 110 -11.86 11.48 4.22
CA LEU A 110 -10.81 12.36 4.76
C LEU A 110 -11.25 13.81 4.64
N ASP A 111 -11.37 14.52 5.76
CA ASP A 111 -11.60 15.96 5.78
C ASP A 111 -10.43 16.73 5.14
N ALA A 112 -10.65 17.95 4.68
CA ALA A 112 -9.61 18.81 4.15
C ALA A 112 -8.47 19.02 5.19
N GLY A 113 -7.24 18.62 4.84
CA GLY A 113 -6.07 18.70 5.72
C GLY A 113 -6.01 17.59 6.79
N GLU A 114 -6.89 16.59 6.73
CA GLU A 114 -6.85 15.44 7.63
C GLU A 114 -5.85 14.42 7.15
N SER A 115 -5.22 13.73 8.12
CA SER A 115 -4.35 12.58 7.87
C SER A 115 -4.90 11.36 8.60
N ALA A 116 -4.90 10.20 7.94
CA ALA A 116 -5.33 8.95 8.54
C ALA A 116 -4.46 7.76 8.12
N PRO A 117 -4.23 6.80 9.05
CA PRO A 117 -3.45 5.60 8.79
C PRO A 117 -4.23 4.57 7.97
N VAL A 118 -3.49 3.72 7.29
CA VAL A 118 -3.96 2.47 6.70
C VAL A 118 -3.20 1.32 7.34
N ASP A 119 -3.94 0.46 8.02
CA ASP A 119 -3.40 -0.68 8.73
C ASP A 119 -3.64 -1.97 7.96
N VAL A 120 -2.64 -2.83 7.93
CA VAL A 120 -2.69 -4.13 7.28
C VAL A 120 -2.19 -5.25 8.20
N VAL A 121 -2.69 -6.45 7.99
CA VAL A 121 -2.09 -7.68 8.48
C VAL A 121 -1.43 -8.37 7.30
N VAL A 122 -0.18 -8.75 7.48
CA VAL A 122 0.61 -9.53 6.52
C VAL A 122 0.86 -10.91 7.09
N GLU A 123 0.54 -11.94 6.30
CA GLU A 123 0.82 -13.35 6.62
C GLU A 123 1.76 -13.90 5.55
N SER A 124 2.82 -14.61 5.96
CA SER A 124 3.77 -15.23 5.03
C SER A 124 3.85 -16.74 5.25
N GLU A 125 3.91 -17.49 4.15
CA GLU A 125 4.23 -18.93 4.20
C GLU A 125 5.75 -19.18 4.33
N ASP A 126 6.57 -18.15 4.09
CA ASP A 126 8.04 -18.19 4.18
C ASP A 126 8.52 -17.49 5.44
N ALA A 127 8.95 -18.25 6.43
CA ALA A 127 9.43 -17.75 7.72
C ALA A 127 10.79 -17.03 7.64
N ASP A 128 11.51 -17.15 6.52
CA ASP A 128 12.82 -16.53 6.31
C ASP A 128 12.71 -15.23 5.46
N LEU A 129 11.49 -14.74 5.21
CA LEU A 129 11.26 -13.51 4.44
C LEU A 129 11.60 -12.29 5.29
N ASP A 130 12.55 -11.47 4.84
CA ASP A 130 13.03 -10.27 5.55
C ASP A 130 12.32 -8.99 5.07
N SER A 131 11.67 -9.02 3.90
CA SER A 131 10.95 -7.86 3.33
C SER A 131 9.75 -8.30 2.52
N VAL A 132 8.77 -7.41 2.38
CA VAL A 132 7.55 -7.62 1.60
C VAL A 132 7.27 -6.43 0.70
N GLY A 133 7.04 -6.69 -0.59
CA GLY A 133 6.56 -5.68 -1.52
C GLY A 133 5.03 -5.62 -1.48
N LEU A 134 4.47 -4.44 -1.19
CA LEU A 134 3.02 -4.19 -1.19
C LEU A 134 2.68 -3.13 -2.23
N GLN A 135 1.72 -3.43 -3.09
CA GLN A 135 1.10 -2.45 -3.98
C GLN A 135 -0.14 -1.90 -3.30
N LEU A 136 -0.15 -0.59 -3.08
CA LEU A 136 -1.27 0.15 -2.50
C LEU A 136 -2.05 0.81 -3.65
N GLU A 137 -3.30 0.42 -3.84
CA GLU A 137 -4.21 1.02 -4.81
C GLU A 137 -5.25 1.84 -4.06
N VAL A 138 -5.30 3.14 -4.34
CA VAL A 138 -6.20 4.08 -3.66
C VAL A 138 -7.14 4.71 -4.65
N THR A 139 -8.40 4.74 -4.28
CA THR A 139 -9.45 5.49 -4.98
C THR A 139 -10.10 6.43 -3.96
N ALA A 140 -10.15 7.71 -4.27
CA ALA A 140 -10.78 8.71 -3.44
C ALA A 140 -11.62 9.69 -4.27
N SER A 141 -12.76 10.15 -3.74
CA SER A 141 -13.62 11.12 -4.42
C SER A 141 -14.36 12.00 -3.42
N GLY A 142 -14.68 13.26 -3.83
CA GLY A 142 -15.48 14.22 -3.06
C GLY A 142 -15.49 15.58 -3.74
N ASP A 143 -16.57 16.33 -3.61
CA ASP A 143 -16.78 17.72 -4.10
C ASP A 143 -16.20 18.05 -5.50
N GLY A 144 -16.29 17.10 -6.44
CA GLY A 144 -15.79 17.27 -7.81
C GLY A 144 -14.31 16.91 -8.00
N VAL A 145 -13.67 16.39 -6.96
CA VAL A 145 -12.33 15.78 -7.00
C VAL A 145 -12.48 14.27 -7.16
N SER A 146 -11.61 13.66 -7.95
CA SER A 146 -11.48 12.20 -8.04
C SER A 146 -10.01 11.86 -8.23
N VAL A 147 -9.50 10.97 -7.39
CA VAL A 147 -8.11 10.52 -7.39
C VAL A 147 -8.10 9.00 -7.49
N GLU A 148 -7.27 8.49 -8.38
CA GLU A 148 -6.93 7.08 -8.48
C GLU A 148 -5.41 7.00 -8.56
N THR A 149 -4.80 6.29 -7.62
CA THR A 149 -3.33 6.14 -7.58
C THR A 149 -2.96 4.71 -7.22
N SER A 150 -1.82 4.28 -7.71
CA SER A 150 -1.23 2.98 -7.40
C SER A 150 0.25 3.15 -7.17
N ARG A 151 0.74 2.62 -6.05
CA ARG A 151 2.13 2.70 -5.62
C ARG A 151 2.58 1.33 -5.12
N THR A 152 3.82 0.98 -5.38
CA THR A 152 4.46 -0.23 -4.86
C THR A 152 5.65 0.18 -4.01
N ASP A 153 5.63 -0.24 -2.77
CA ASP A 153 6.71 -0.01 -1.81
C ASP A 153 7.20 -1.35 -1.24
N GLU A 154 8.44 -1.36 -0.77
CA GLU A 154 9.05 -2.49 -0.08
C GLU A 154 9.15 -2.14 1.40
N PHE A 155 8.68 -3.06 2.26
CA PHE A 155 8.65 -2.91 3.70
C PHE A 155 9.53 -3.97 4.34
N ASP A 156 10.22 -3.62 5.41
CA ASP A 156 10.91 -4.58 6.26
C ASP A 156 9.86 -5.47 6.95
N LEU A 157 9.94 -6.78 6.78
CA LEU A 157 9.03 -7.74 7.40
C LEU A 157 9.68 -8.34 8.64
N VAL A 158 9.06 -8.15 9.79
CA VAL A 158 9.51 -8.78 11.04
C VAL A 158 8.70 -10.03 11.29
N THR A 159 9.38 -11.16 11.20
CA THR A 159 8.82 -12.49 11.49
C THR A 159 9.34 -13.03 12.82
N GLY A 160 8.80 -14.14 13.27
CA GLY A 160 9.25 -14.83 14.48
C GLY A 160 10.74 -15.22 14.48
N SER A 161 11.36 -15.34 13.31
CA SER A 161 12.81 -15.64 13.18
C SER A 161 13.70 -14.49 13.66
N HIS A 162 13.18 -13.26 13.69
CA HIS A 162 13.89 -12.07 14.16
C HIS A 162 13.85 -11.89 15.69
N ILE A 163 13.06 -12.74 16.39
CA ILE A 163 12.90 -12.68 17.83
C ILE A 163 13.71 -13.78 18.52
N ASP A 164 14.59 -13.40 19.43
CA ASP A 164 15.40 -14.33 20.22
C ASP A 164 15.08 -14.24 21.71
N VAL A 165 14.89 -15.39 22.35
CA VAL A 165 14.65 -15.52 23.79
C VAL A 165 15.86 -16.18 24.42
N VAL A 166 16.58 -15.42 25.25
CA VAL A 166 17.83 -15.87 25.89
C VAL A 166 17.61 -16.07 27.38
N PHE A 167 17.69 -17.33 27.84
CA PHE A 167 17.63 -17.63 29.26
C PHE A 167 18.96 -17.32 29.95
N ARG A 168 18.91 -16.66 31.11
CA ARG A 168 20.07 -16.20 31.87
C ARG A 168 20.09 -16.73 33.29
N GLY A 169 21.29 -16.99 33.78
CA GLY A 169 21.54 -17.44 35.16
C GLY A 169 21.49 -18.96 35.37
N ALA A 170 22.03 -19.43 36.48
CA ALA A 170 22.00 -20.85 36.84
C ALA A 170 20.56 -21.23 37.23
N GLY A 171 19.95 -22.14 36.44
CA GLY A 171 18.57 -22.58 36.67
C GLY A 171 17.51 -21.67 36.03
N GLY A 172 17.88 -20.78 35.08
CA GLY A 172 16.91 -20.04 34.27
C GLY A 172 16.01 -19.05 35.01
N GLY A 173 16.55 -18.41 36.05
CA GLY A 173 15.77 -17.44 36.83
C GLY A 173 15.39 -16.17 36.12
N ASN A 174 15.99 -15.91 34.91
CA ASN A 174 15.72 -14.73 34.12
C ASN A 174 15.67 -15.11 32.64
N ALA A 175 14.93 -14.32 31.83
CA ALA A 175 14.94 -14.38 30.36
C ALA A 175 15.12 -12.97 29.78
N GLU A 176 15.80 -12.85 28.66
CA GLU A 176 15.91 -11.62 27.87
C GLU A 176 15.27 -11.87 26.50
N ILE A 177 14.51 -10.89 26.00
CA ILE A 177 13.90 -10.95 24.69
C ILE A 177 14.56 -9.90 23.80
N HIS A 178 15.07 -10.35 22.66
CA HIS A 178 15.74 -9.51 21.68
C HIS A 178 14.96 -9.53 20.37
N GLY A 179 14.87 -8.39 19.71
CA GLY A 179 14.22 -8.24 18.42
C GLY A 179 14.44 -6.84 17.85
N PRO A 180 13.97 -6.57 16.62
CA PRO A 180 13.98 -5.24 16.02
C PRO A 180 13.17 -4.24 16.86
N SER A 181 13.53 -2.96 16.80
CA SER A 181 12.87 -1.93 17.63
C SER A 181 11.39 -1.72 17.29
N GLY A 182 10.99 -1.99 16.04
CA GLY A 182 9.62 -1.79 15.57
C GLY A 182 8.60 -2.83 16.05
N VAL A 183 9.03 -3.93 16.70
CA VAL A 183 8.12 -4.96 17.22
C VAL A 183 7.72 -4.74 18.68
N PHE A 184 8.34 -3.81 19.36
CA PHE A 184 8.01 -3.51 20.76
C PHE A 184 6.98 -2.38 20.83
N PRO A 185 6.00 -2.47 21.79
CA PRO A 185 5.91 -3.46 22.88
C PRO A 185 5.43 -4.85 22.41
N LEU A 186 5.86 -5.91 23.13
CA LEU A 186 5.46 -7.29 22.92
C LEU A 186 4.73 -7.86 24.13
N ASP A 187 3.60 -8.49 23.91
CA ASP A 187 2.92 -9.30 24.93
C ASP A 187 3.56 -10.68 25.04
N VAL A 188 3.93 -11.06 26.24
CA VAL A 188 4.68 -12.26 26.55
C VAL A 188 4.01 -13.04 27.68
N GLU A 189 3.78 -14.31 27.48
CA GLU A 189 3.34 -15.25 28.50
C GLU A 189 4.54 -16.02 29.07
N VAL A 190 4.66 -16.04 30.38
CA VAL A 190 5.75 -16.71 31.10
C VAL A 190 5.17 -17.78 32.01
N ASP A 191 5.48 -19.05 31.73
CA ASP A 191 5.19 -20.13 32.66
C ASP A 191 6.35 -20.33 33.62
N THR A 192 6.00 -20.61 34.87
CA THR A 192 6.96 -20.82 35.95
C THR A 192 6.91 -22.26 36.44
N THR A 193 8.00 -22.71 37.09
CA THR A 193 8.09 -24.04 37.71
C THR A 193 7.07 -24.28 38.82
N ASP A 194 6.49 -23.22 39.37
CA ASP A 194 5.43 -23.31 40.39
C ASP A 194 4.04 -23.52 39.77
N GLY A 195 3.95 -23.52 38.44
CA GLY A 195 2.73 -23.77 37.66
C GLY A 195 1.88 -22.51 37.41
N ASP A 196 2.44 -21.34 37.68
CA ASP A 196 1.80 -20.05 37.40
C ASP A 196 2.15 -19.59 35.97
N THR A 197 1.19 -18.99 35.28
CA THR A 197 1.40 -18.26 34.00
C THR A 197 1.22 -16.76 34.28
N VAL A 198 2.19 -15.95 33.87
CA VAL A 198 2.19 -14.49 34.05
C VAL A 198 2.27 -13.84 32.67
N GLU A 199 1.36 -12.90 32.41
CA GLU A 199 1.39 -12.05 31.22
C GLU A 199 2.21 -10.78 31.51
N LEU A 200 3.16 -10.46 30.65
CA LEU A 200 4.06 -9.32 30.76
C LEU A 200 4.13 -8.58 29.43
N GLU A 201 4.28 -7.26 29.51
CA GLU A 201 4.59 -6.42 28.36
C GLU A 201 6.10 -6.12 28.34
N ILE A 202 6.77 -6.45 27.24
CA ILE A 202 8.18 -6.13 26.99
C ILE A 202 8.23 -4.92 26.06
N THR A 203 8.78 -3.82 26.55
CA THR A 203 8.73 -2.52 25.89
C THR A 203 9.98 -2.19 25.06
N GLU A 204 11.06 -2.96 25.21
CA GLU A 204 12.32 -2.74 24.49
C GLU A 204 13.14 -4.02 24.33
N SER A 205 13.96 -4.06 23.27
CA SER A 205 14.90 -5.16 23.02
C SER A 205 15.92 -5.29 24.13
N GLY A 206 16.16 -6.53 24.58
CA GLY A 206 17.09 -6.83 25.69
C GLY A 206 16.50 -6.58 27.08
N GLN A 207 15.21 -6.25 27.18
CA GLN A 207 14.53 -6.16 28.48
C GLN A 207 14.55 -7.53 29.16
N MET A 208 14.93 -7.51 30.44
CA MET A 208 15.07 -8.73 31.24
C MET A 208 13.82 -9.00 32.08
N ILE A 209 13.23 -10.15 31.88
CA ILE A 209 12.22 -10.73 32.78
C ILE A 209 12.97 -11.36 33.98
N ARG A 210 12.70 -10.89 35.17
CA ARG A 210 13.37 -11.33 36.38
C ARG A 210 12.44 -12.14 37.29
N GLY A 211 13.01 -12.96 38.13
CA GLY A 211 12.26 -13.72 39.13
C GLY A 211 11.46 -12.86 40.14
N GLY A 212 11.62 -11.52 40.13
CA GLY A 212 10.76 -10.58 40.85
C GLY A 212 9.51 -10.17 40.10
N ASP A 213 9.51 -10.34 38.81
CA ASP A 213 8.38 -10.05 37.90
C ASP A 213 7.42 -11.25 37.85
N VAL A 214 7.94 -12.45 38.15
CA VAL A 214 7.22 -13.72 38.17
C VAL A 214 7.50 -14.45 39.50
N THR A 215 6.57 -15.30 39.94
CA THR A 215 6.77 -16.16 41.12
C THR A 215 7.37 -17.50 40.65
N GLY A 216 8.54 -17.87 41.15
CA GLY A 216 9.22 -19.10 40.77
C GLY A 216 10.31 -18.91 39.69
N GLN A 217 10.80 -20.03 39.14
CA GLN A 217 11.77 -20.00 38.03
C GLN A 217 11.01 -19.99 36.70
N ILE A 218 11.55 -19.31 35.68
CA ILE A 218 10.98 -19.31 34.34
C ILE A 218 11.21 -20.68 33.72
N GLU A 219 10.12 -21.34 33.35
CA GLU A 219 10.13 -22.63 32.66
C GLU A 219 9.97 -22.45 31.14
N THR A 220 8.97 -21.64 30.72
CA THR A 220 8.69 -21.40 29.31
C THR A 220 8.34 -19.93 29.10
N VAL A 221 8.80 -19.40 27.98
CA VAL A 221 8.43 -18.08 27.47
C VAL A 221 7.69 -18.28 26.16
N ARG A 222 6.48 -17.71 26.04
CA ARG A 222 5.70 -17.68 24.80
C ARG A 222 5.51 -16.25 24.34
N ILE A 223 5.58 -16.05 23.04
CA ILE A 223 5.26 -14.79 22.36
C ILE A 223 4.16 -15.11 21.37
N PRO A 224 2.88 -14.93 21.76
CA PRO A 224 1.72 -15.40 20.99
C PRO A 224 1.66 -14.83 19.58
N THR A 225 1.98 -13.55 19.41
CA THR A 225 2.04 -12.82 18.13
C THR A 225 2.81 -13.59 17.05
N PHE A 226 3.97 -14.16 17.43
CA PHE A 226 4.84 -14.87 16.50
C PHE A 226 4.76 -16.40 16.63
N GLY A 227 3.86 -16.92 17.48
CA GLY A 227 3.78 -18.36 17.75
C GLY A 227 5.06 -18.93 18.37
N ILE A 228 5.90 -18.10 18.97
CA ILE A 228 7.16 -18.52 19.58
C ILE A 228 6.91 -19.17 20.92
N GLU A 229 7.48 -20.34 21.14
CA GLU A 229 7.59 -21.00 22.45
C GLU A 229 9.04 -21.42 22.68
N ARG A 230 9.63 -21.00 23.79
CA ARG A 230 10.98 -21.34 24.20
C ARG A 230 10.98 -21.86 25.63
N THR A 231 11.46 -23.07 25.82
CA THR A 231 11.61 -23.71 27.13
C THR A 231 13.03 -23.55 27.63
N ASN A 232 13.15 -23.23 28.91
CA ASN A 232 14.43 -23.11 29.61
C ASN A 232 15.13 -24.46 29.65
N PRO A 233 16.41 -24.58 29.19
CA PRO A 233 17.16 -25.82 29.12
C PRO A 233 17.51 -26.47 30.48
#